data_6feb485156068174833cf9cf3eeff1c4
#
_entry.id   6feb485156068174833cf9cf3eeff1c4
#
_cell.length_a   1.000
_cell.length_b   1.000
_cell.length_c   1.000
_cell.angle_alpha   90.00
_cell.angle_beta   90.00
_cell.angle_gamma   90.00
#
_symmetry.space_group_name_H-M   'P 1'
#
loop_
_entity.id
_entity.type
_entity.pdbx_description
1 polymer ?
#
loop_
_entity_poly.entity_id
_entity_poly.type
_entity_poly.pdbx_seq_one_letter_code
_entity_poly.pdbx_strand_id
1 'polypeptide(L)'
;METRDLTDELVRVGAIRQDCATFDARSPAPAKPCPEQDRQPVEISVASPDRREKILESSAELFARKGVATTTVREIGDAAGVFSGSLYHYFKSKNAIVAELMRGFITDIQLRFDQVEKTANGPEDVLRGLIRETLIVIELHPHPTAIYQNDRAYLRDNDLLQSVDGPSRQVREHWMKAIAEGVDQGIFRKDVAPEIFYRSVRDTLWSTTHWPDRQKYTTEEFADLMITLFLSGFRVV
;
A
#
# COMPACT_ATOMS: atom_id res chain seq x y z
N MET A 1 42.46 17.97 1.25
CA MET A 1 43.07 16.87 2.00
C MET A 1 41.91 16.11 2.65
N GLU A 2 41.50 14.95 2.29
CA GLU A 2 41.90 13.97 1.28
C GLU A 2 40.63 13.09 1.01
N THR A 3 40.32 12.98 -0.23
CA THR A 3 39.30 12.03 -0.75
C THR A 3 39.87 10.62 -0.62
N ARG A 4 39.10 9.68 -0.03
CA ARG A 4 39.37 8.24 -0.16
C ARG A 4 38.18 7.55 -0.83
N ASP A 5 38.54 7.13 -1.99
CA ASP A 5 37.92 6.23 -2.94
C ASP A 5 37.64 4.85 -2.29
N LEU A 6 36.42 4.33 -2.48
CA LEU A 6 36.00 3.00 -2.08
C LEU A 6 35.47 2.24 -3.29
N THR A 7 36.35 2.03 -4.25
CA THR A 7 36.17 1.03 -5.32
C THR A 7 37.35 0.09 -5.26
N ASP A 8 37.24 -1.00 -4.50
CA ASP A 8 37.99 -2.26 -4.79
C ASP A 8 37.69 -3.32 -3.69
N GLU A 9 36.65 -4.14 -3.89
CA GLU A 9 36.59 -5.45 -3.24
C GLU A 9 35.59 -6.38 -3.93
N LEU A 10 35.87 -6.74 -5.17
CA LEU A 10 35.23 -7.85 -5.88
C LEU A 10 36.27 -8.60 -6.71
N VAL A 11 37.01 -9.49 -6.09
CA VAL A 11 37.59 -10.69 -6.75
C VAL A 11 38.09 -11.63 -5.66
N ARG A 12 37.44 -12.74 -5.42
CA ARG A 12 38.02 -14.04 -5.05
C ARG A 12 36.93 -15.06 -4.73
N VAL A 13 36.47 -15.77 -5.75
CA VAL A 13 35.87 -17.11 -5.53
C VAL A 13 36.80 -18.11 -6.24
N GLY A 14 37.33 -18.99 -5.44
CA GLY A 14 38.38 -19.90 -5.82
C GLY A 14 37.90 -21.00 -6.78
N ALA A 15 38.77 -21.30 -7.73
CA ALA A 15 38.73 -22.45 -8.58
C ALA A 15 39.08 -23.71 -7.78
N ILE A 16 38.17 -24.69 -7.74
CA ILE A 16 38.45 -26.05 -7.29
C ILE A 16 39.00 -26.83 -8.49
N ARG A 17 40.27 -27.18 -8.42
CA ARG A 17 40.86 -28.17 -9.34
C ARG A 17 40.45 -29.57 -8.92
N GLN A 18 39.90 -30.35 -9.84
CA GLN A 18 39.82 -31.81 -9.71
C GLN A 18 40.98 -32.43 -10.47
N ASP A 19 41.77 -33.20 -9.72
CA ASP A 19 42.85 -34.02 -10.24
C ASP A 19 42.27 -35.21 -11.00
N CYS A 20 42.79 -35.45 -12.22
CA CYS A 20 42.56 -36.66 -13.00
C CYS A 20 43.54 -37.76 -12.59
N ALA A 21 43.03 -38.84 -12.08
CA ALA A 21 43.84 -40.08 -11.90
C ALA A 21 43.61 -41.05 -13.08
N THR A 22 44.70 -41.38 -13.70
CA THR A 22 45.09 -42.53 -14.54
C THR A 22 44.03 -43.55 -14.95
N PHE A 23 43.89 -43.67 -16.28
CA PHE A 23 43.08 -44.64 -16.98
C PHE A 23 43.97 -45.78 -17.53
N ASP A 24 43.60 -47.04 -17.18
CA ASP A 24 44.18 -48.25 -17.74
C ASP A 24 43.40 -48.71 -18.97
N ALA A 25 44.09 -49.00 -20.05
CA ALA A 25 43.54 -49.35 -21.35
C ALA A 25 43.21 -50.85 -21.48
N ARG A 26 41.91 -51.18 -21.63
CA ARG A 26 41.47 -52.38 -22.37
C ARG A 26 40.12 -52.12 -23.03
N SER A 27 40.15 -52.05 -24.35
CA SER A 27 38.99 -51.90 -25.23
C SER A 27 37.99 -53.05 -25.09
N PRO A 28 36.65 -52.78 -25.25
CA PRO A 28 36.03 -53.05 -26.54
C PRO A 28 34.85 -52.06 -26.92
N ALA A 29 34.72 -51.93 -28.24
CA ALA A 29 33.55 -51.59 -29.04
C ALA A 29 32.73 -50.31 -28.81
N PRO A 30 32.28 -49.61 -29.85
CA PRO A 30 31.63 -48.31 -29.79
C PRO A 30 30.19 -48.39 -29.26
N ALA A 31 29.92 -47.70 -28.18
CA ALA A 31 28.57 -47.46 -27.70
C ALA A 31 27.83 -46.46 -28.62
N LYS A 32 26.56 -46.78 -28.91
CA LYS A 32 25.65 -45.94 -29.70
C LYS A 32 25.48 -44.57 -29.02
N PRO A 33 25.38 -43.46 -29.78
CA PRO A 33 25.11 -42.18 -29.19
C PRO A 33 23.75 -42.17 -28.52
N CYS A 34 23.73 -41.73 -27.26
CA CYS A 34 22.50 -41.44 -26.53
C CYS A 34 21.77 -40.28 -27.23
N PRO A 35 20.44 -40.33 -27.40
CA PRO A 35 19.71 -39.21 -27.98
C PRO A 35 19.88 -37.98 -27.08
N GLU A 36 20.36 -36.94 -27.65
CA GLU A 36 20.39 -35.59 -27.06
C GLU A 36 18.94 -35.21 -26.73
N GLN A 37 18.55 -35.41 -25.49
CA GLN A 37 17.29 -34.87 -24.99
C GLN A 37 17.45 -33.37 -24.95
N ASP A 38 16.67 -32.71 -25.81
CA ASP A 38 16.41 -31.28 -25.87
C ASP A 38 16.05 -30.79 -24.45
N ARG A 39 17.05 -30.42 -23.68
CA ARG A 39 16.86 -29.70 -22.42
C ARG A 39 16.57 -28.26 -22.78
N GLN A 40 15.31 -27.97 -23.05
CA GLN A 40 14.86 -26.58 -23.01
C GLN A 40 15.30 -25.95 -21.68
N PRO A 41 15.92 -24.76 -21.70
CA PRO A 41 16.23 -24.05 -20.47
C PRO A 41 14.93 -23.82 -19.72
N VAL A 42 14.84 -24.33 -18.50
CA VAL A 42 13.78 -23.91 -17.59
C VAL A 42 14.07 -22.44 -17.28
N GLU A 43 13.43 -21.55 -18.01
CA GLU A 43 13.39 -20.13 -17.62
C GLU A 43 12.77 -20.06 -16.23
N ILE A 44 13.62 -19.90 -15.23
CA ILE A 44 13.19 -19.44 -13.91
C ILE A 44 12.75 -18.01 -14.14
N SER A 45 11.45 -17.84 -14.44
CA SER A 45 10.80 -16.54 -14.55
C SER A 45 10.95 -15.85 -13.19
N VAL A 46 11.97 -15.02 -13.05
CA VAL A 46 12.04 -14.03 -11.96
C VAL A 46 10.80 -13.18 -12.13
N ALA A 47 9.93 -13.22 -11.12
CA ALA A 47 8.66 -12.48 -11.11
C ALA A 47 8.93 -11.00 -11.44
N SER A 48 8.54 -10.55 -12.63
CA SER A 48 8.77 -9.17 -13.03
C SER A 48 7.96 -8.25 -12.09
N PRO A 49 8.53 -7.13 -11.61
CA PRO A 49 7.85 -6.15 -10.78
C PRO A 49 6.50 -5.72 -11.37
N ASP A 50 6.47 -5.50 -12.67
CA ASP A 50 5.29 -5.16 -13.48
C ASP A 50 4.13 -6.18 -13.33
N ARG A 51 4.42 -7.49 -13.30
CA ARG A 51 3.36 -8.51 -13.20
C ARG A 51 2.76 -8.60 -11.80
N ARG A 52 3.56 -8.35 -10.76
CA ARG A 52 3.09 -8.32 -9.38
C ARG A 52 2.19 -7.11 -9.13
N GLU A 53 2.56 -5.96 -9.66
CA GLU A 53 1.78 -4.72 -9.60
C GLU A 53 0.44 -4.88 -10.31
N LYS A 54 0.44 -5.45 -11.51
CA LYS A 54 -0.80 -5.75 -12.25
C LYS A 54 -1.76 -6.68 -11.49
N ILE A 55 -1.22 -7.67 -10.75
CA ILE A 55 -2.05 -8.51 -9.87
C ILE A 55 -2.68 -7.67 -8.76
N LEU A 56 -1.92 -6.77 -8.13
CA LEU A 56 -2.43 -5.88 -7.08
C LEU A 56 -3.54 -4.97 -7.60
N GLU A 57 -3.33 -4.29 -8.72
CA GLU A 57 -4.31 -3.40 -9.35
C GLU A 57 -5.60 -4.14 -9.72
N SER A 58 -5.50 -5.25 -10.46
CA SER A 58 -6.66 -6.07 -10.83
C SER A 58 -7.40 -6.63 -9.62
N SER A 59 -6.66 -6.99 -8.56
CA SER A 59 -7.27 -7.45 -7.30
C SER A 59 -8.01 -6.33 -6.60
N ALA A 60 -7.41 -5.13 -6.52
CA ALA A 60 -8.00 -3.97 -5.87
C ALA A 60 -9.34 -3.58 -6.53
N GLU A 61 -9.39 -3.56 -7.85
CA GLU A 61 -10.62 -3.29 -8.61
C GLU A 61 -11.69 -4.36 -8.34
N LEU A 62 -11.33 -5.65 -8.39
CA LEU A 62 -12.25 -6.75 -8.13
C LEU A 62 -12.81 -6.69 -6.70
N PHE A 63 -11.96 -6.47 -5.71
CA PHE A 63 -12.37 -6.37 -4.31
C PHE A 63 -13.30 -5.17 -4.08
N ALA A 64 -12.96 -4.00 -4.64
CA ALA A 64 -13.80 -2.82 -4.52
C ALA A 64 -15.20 -3.02 -5.12
N ARG A 65 -15.29 -3.74 -6.25
CA ARG A 65 -16.55 -3.97 -6.98
C ARG A 65 -17.41 -5.09 -6.39
N LYS A 66 -16.80 -6.19 -5.95
CA LYS A 66 -17.51 -7.42 -5.53
C LYS A 66 -17.44 -7.69 -4.03
N GLY A 67 -16.53 -7.01 -3.33
CA GLY A 67 -16.13 -7.34 -1.96
C GLY A 67 -15.06 -8.43 -1.91
N VAL A 68 -14.23 -8.35 -0.89
CA VAL A 68 -13.11 -9.28 -0.68
C VAL A 68 -13.61 -10.71 -0.45
N ALA A 69 -14.67 -10.87 0.36
CA ALA A 69 -15.21 -12.19 0.72
C ALA A 69 -15.62 -13.00 -0.51
N THR A 70 -16.30 -12.37 -1.45
CA THR A 70 -16.91 -13.01 -2.63
C THR A 70 -15.93 -13.18 -3.80
N THR A 71 -14.80 -12.51 -3.80
CA THR A 71 -13.78 -12.61 -4.85
C THR A 71 -12.93 -13.88 -4.66
N THR A 72 -12.77 -14.65 -5.73
CA THR A 72 -11.97 -15.88 -5.76
C THR A 72 -10.59 -15.64 -6.34
N VAL A 73 -9.61 -16.48 -5.98
CA VAL A 73 -8.25 -16.46 -6.53
C VAL A 73 -8.24 -16.70 -8.06
N ARG A 74 -9.20 -17.47 -8.56
CA ARG A 74 -9.35 -17.72 -9.99
C ARG A 74 -9.74 -16.44 -10.74
N GLU A 75 -10.72 -15.69 -10.22
CA GLU A 75 -11.13 -14.42 -10.82
C GLU A 75 -10.00 -13.39 -10.83
N ILE A 76 -9.18 -13.37 -9.76
CA ILE A 76 -7.97 -12.52 -9.70
C ILE A 76 -7.00 -12.94 -10.81
N GLY A 77 -6.73 -14.24 -10.96
CA GLY A 77 -5.86 -14.76 -12.00
C GLY A 77 -6.36 -14.38 -13.40
N ASP A 78 -7.65 -14.60 -13.66
CA ASP A 78 -8.28 -14.29 -14.94
C ASP A 78 -8.20 -12.78 -15.26
N ALA A 79 -8.47 -11.90 -14.28
CA ALA A 79 -8.38 -10.45 -14.44
C ALA A 79 -6.94 -9.94 -14.65
N ALA A 80 -5.97 -10.52 -13.95
CA ALA A 80 -4.56 -10.15 -14.09
C ALA A 80 -3.87 -10.80 -15.30
N GLY A 81 -4.55 -11.72 -16.01
CA GLY A 81 -3.98 -12.48 -17.13
C GLY A 81 -2.91 -13.48 -16.71
N VAL A 82 -3.08 -14.10 -15.53
CA VAL A 82 -2.18 -15.13 -15.00
C VAL A 82 -2.96 -16.39 -14.59
N PHE A 83 -2.33 -17.54 -14.74
CA PHE A 83 -2.94 -18.77 -14.19
C PHE A 83 -3.05 -18.69 -12.67
N SER A 84 -4.17 -19.17 -12.11
CA SER A 84 -4.40 -19.16 -10.65
C SER A 84 -3.28 -19.85 -9.87
N GLY A 85 -2.67 -20.91 -10.43
CA GLY A 85 -1.50 -21.57 -9.84
C GLY A 85 -0.26 -20.66 -9.79
N SER A 86 -0.05 -19.86 -10.84
CA SER A 86 1.08 -18.92 -10.91
C SER A 86 0.91 -17.73 -9.96
N LEU A 87 -0.32 -17.39 -9.58
CA LEU A 87 -0.59 -16.32 -8.62
C LEU A 87 0.07 -16.59 -7.26
N TYR A 88 0.13 -17.86 -6.84
CA TYR A 88 0.76 -18.27 -5.59
C TYR A 88 2.29 -18.06 -5.55
N HIS A 89 2.95 -17.87 -6.70
CA HIS A 89 4.35 -17.45 -6.75
C HIS A 89 4.55 -15.98 -6.34
N TYR A 90 3.52 -15.14 -6.51
CA TYR A 90 3.55 -13.71 -6.17
C TYR A 90 2.96 -13.45 -4.79
N PHE A 91 1.87 -14.12 -4.44
CA PHE A 91 1.13 -13.89 -3.19
C PHE A 91 0.70 -15.23 -2.58
N LYS A 92 1.06 -15.45 -1.33
CA LYS A 92 0.76 -16.71 -0.62
C LYS A 92 -0.74 -16.98 -0.45
N SER A 93 -1.57 -15.94 -0.47
CA SER A 93 -3.03 -16.04 -0.32
C SER A 93 -3.72 -14.76 -0.79
N LYS A 94 -5.05 -14.81 -0.95
CA LYS A 94 -5.89 -13.63 -1.17
C LYS A 94 -5.70 -12.59 -0.05
N ASN A 95 -5.64 -13.04 1.19
CA ASN A 95 -5.41 -12.15 2.33
C ASN A 95 -4.05 -11.45 2.29
N ALA A 96 -3.01 -12.07 1.72
CA ALA A 96 -1.72 -11.42 1.51
C ALA A 96 -1.81 -10.26 0.52
N ILE A 97 -2.63 -10.39 -0.52
CA ILE A 97 -2.91 -9.31 -1.48
C ILE A 97 -3.64 -8.15 -0.77
N VAL A 98 -4.70 -8.47 -0.02
CA VAL A 98 -5.46 -7.46 0.74
C VAL A 98 -4.57 -6.73 1.75
N ALA A 99 -3.75 -7.47 2.51
CA ALA A 99 -2.83 -6.89 3.48
C ALA A 99 -1.83 -5.93 2.85
N GLU A 100 -1.36 -6.24 1.65
CA GLU A 100 -0.42 -5.36 0.93
C GLU A 100 -1.10 -4.10 0.41
N LEU A 101 -2.29 -4.22 -0.18
CA LEU A 101 -3.08 -3.07 -0.61
C LEU A 101 -3.37 -2.13 0.56
N MET A 102 -3.80 -2.68 1.69
CA MET A 102 -4.10 -1.88 2.88
C MET A 102 -2.83 -1.23 3.46
N ARG A 103 -1.71 -1.93 3.47
CA ARG A 103 -0.44 -1.38 3.96
C ARG A 103 0.03 -0.20 3.11
N GLY A 104 0.03 -0.34 1.77
CA GLY A 104 0.40 0.74 0.86
C GLY A 104 -0.46 1.99 1.06
N PHE A 105 -1.76 1.79 1.12
CA PHE A 105 -2.75 2.83 1.35
C PHE A 105 -2.53 3.60 2.68
N ILE A 106 -2.38 2.88 3.79
CA ILE A 106 -2.18 3.51 5.10
C ILE A 106 -0.81 4.18 5.20
N THR A 107 0.21 3.60 4.58
CA THR A 107 1.56 4.21 4.57
C THR A 107 1.55 5.54 3.82
N ASP A 108 0.82 5.65 2.69
CA ASP A 108 0.71 6.92 1.97
C ASP A 108 0.02 8.00 2.82
N ILE A 109 -1.08 7.66 3.49
CA ILE A 109 -1.74 8.58 4.43
C ILE A 109 -0.76 9.10 5.50
N GLN A 110 0.00 8.19 6.13
CA GLN A 110 0.94 8.56 7.18
C GLN A 110 2.02 9.52 6.67
N LEU A 111 2.65 9.19 5.54
CA LEU A 111 3.70 10.04 4.96
C LEU A 111 3.19 11.45 4.63
N ARG A 112 1.98 11.57 4.14
CA ARG A 112 1.33 12.85 3.84
C ARG A 112 1.03 13.63 5.11
N PHE A 113 0.50 12.99 6.13
CA PHE A 113 0.20 13.62 7.43
C PHE A 113 1.46 14.06 8.15
N ASP A 114 2.53 13.24 8.12
CA ASP A 114 3.85 13.63 8.63
C ASP A 114 4.40 14.88 7.91
N GLN A 115 4.17 14.99 6.61
CA GLN A 115 4.58 16.15 5.83
C GLN A 115 3.77 17.39 6.20
N VAL A 116 2.47 17.25 6.40
CA VAL A 116 1.61 18.36 6.89
C VAL A 116 2.12 18.90 8.22
N GLU A 117 2.40 18.02 9.20
CA GLU A 117 2.92 18.47 10.51
C GLU A 117 4.26 19.22 10.40
N LYS A 118 5.13 18.82 9.46
CA LYS A 118 6.43 19.47 9.26
C LYS A 118 6.34 20.86 8.64
N THR A 119 5.31 21.12 7.85
CA THR A 119 5.20 22.35 7.04
C THR A 119 4.15 23.33 7.53
N ALA A 120 3.21 22.89 8.35
CA ALA A 120 2.12 23.72 8.83
C ALA A 120 2.56 24.77 9.88
N ASN A 121 1.91 25.93 9.86
CA ASN A 121 2.16 27.04 10.79
C ASN A 121 1.11 27.07 11.91
N GLY A 122 1.03 26.02 12.69
CA GLY A 122 0.12 25.93 13.83
C GLY A 122 -1.08 24.99 13.59
N PRO A 123 -1.91 24.80 14.63
CA PRO A 123 -2.90 23.73 14.67
C PRO A 123 -4.03 23.87 13.63
N GLU A 124 -4.41 25.08 13.27
CA GLU A 124 -5.41 25.29 12.24
C GLU A 124 -4.89 24.87 10.86
N ASP A 125 -3.65 25.25 10.53
CA ASP A 125 -2.99 24.85 9.28
C ASP A 125 -2.82 23.34 9.20
N VAL A 126 -2.50 22.69 10.33
CA VAL A 126 -2.45 21.20 10.40
C VAL A 126 -3.81 20.63 10.03
N LEU A 127 -4.91 21.07 10.67
CA LEU A 127 -6.25 20.54 10.34
C LEU A 127 -6.64 20.77 8.88
N ARG A 128 -6.31 21.92 8.32
CA ARG A 128 -6.52 22.22 6.89
C ARG A 128 -5.78 21.22 6.01
N GLY A 129 -4.51 20.99 6.30
CA GLY A 129 -3.68 20.03 5.59
C GLY A 129 -4.21 18.60 5.71
N LEU A 130 -4.59 18.16 6.93
CA LEU A 130 -5.13 16.81 7.14
C LEU A 130 -6.44 16.57 6.38
N ILE A 131 -7.34 17.57 6.32
CA ILE A 131 -8.57 17.50 5.52
C ILE A 131 -8.22 17.35 4.03
N ARG A 132 -7.33 18.20 3.51
CA ARG A 132 -6.92 18.18 2.12
C ARG A 132 -6.26 16.86 1.73
N GLU A 133 -5.26 16.42 2.49
CA GLU A 133 -4.54 15.18 2.20
C GLU A 133 -5.43 13.94 2.32
N THR A 134 -6.42 13.94 3.22
CA THR A 134 -7.41 12.85 3.28
C THR A 134 -8.20 12.75 1.98
N LEU A 135 -8.67 13.85 1.42
CA LEU A 135 -9.42 13.86 0.15
C LEU A 135 -8.53 13.47 -1.04
N ILE A 136 -7.28 13.92 -1.06
CA ILE A 136 -6.30 13.52 -2.08
C ILE A 136 -6.05 12.02 -2.04
N VAL A 137 -5.86 11.44 -0.86
CA VAL A 137 -5.65 9.99 -0.71
C VAL A 137 -6.87 9.18 -1.13
N ILE A 138 -8.08 9.65 -0.81
CA ILE A 138 -9.33 9.02 -1.27
C ILE A 138 -9.40 8.99 -2.80
N GLU A 139 -8.97 10.06 -3.47
CA GLU A 139 -8.94 10.14 -4.93
C GLU A 139 -7.84 9.29 -5.57
N LEU A 140 -6.65 9.27 -4.97
CA LEU A 140 -5.52 8.49 -5.46
C LEU A 140 -5.69 6.97 -5.25
N HIS A 141 -6.43 6.58 -4.22
CA HIS A 141 -6.63 5.17 -3.83
C HIS A 141 -8.10 4.77 -3.76
N PRO A 142 -8.89 4.91 -4.85
CA PRO A 142 -10.33 4.68 -4.81
C PRO A 142 -10.69 3.24 -4.43
N HIS A 143 -9.95 2.25 -4.92
CA HIS A 143 -10.21 0.84 -4.63
C HIS A 143 -9.82 0.45 -3.19
N PRO A 144 -8.63 0.75 -2.67
CA PRO A 144 -8.29 0.56 -1.27
C PRO A 144 -9.25 1.27 -0.32
N THR A 145 -9.69 2.48 -0.66
CA THR A 145 -10.71 3.23 0.10
C THR A 145 -12.02 2.45 0.18
N ALA A 146 -12.53 1.94 -0.95
CA ALA A 146 -13.75 1.16 -0.99
C ALA A 146 -13.63 -0.15 -0.17
N ILE A 147 -12.51 -0.86 -0.26
CA ILE A 147 -12.23 -2.06 0.54
C ILE A 147 -12.26 -1.72 2.04
N TYR A 148 -11.58 -0.64 2.44
CA TYR A 148 -11.54 -0.22 3.84
C TYR A 148 -12.92 0.14 4.40
N GLN A 149 -13.78 0.75 3.59
CA GLN A 149 -15.14 1.12 4.00
C GLN A 149 -16.10 -0.07 4.02
N ASN A 150 -16.11 -0.86 2.96
CA ASN A 150 -17.15 -1.85 2.71
C ASN A 150 -16.85 -3.22 3.31
N ASP A 151 -15.55 -3.59 3.42
CA ASP A 151 -15.11 -4.91 3.87
C ASP A 151 -14.56 -4.92 5.30
N ARG A 152 -14.89 -3.93 6.14
CA ARG A 152 -14.38 -3.83 7.52
C ARG A 152 -14.60 -5.09 8.36
N ALA A 153 -15.73 -5.74 8.20
CA ALA A 153 -16.02 -7.01 8.88
C ALA A 153 -15.02 -8.09 8.43
N TYR A 154 -14.84 -8.24 7.12
CA TYR A 154 -13.86 -9.19 6.57
C TYR A 154 -12.45 -8.90 7.05
N LEU A 155 -12.01 -7.63 7.01
CA LEU A 155 -10.68 -7.22 7.46
C LEU A 155 -10.44 -7.56 8.93
N ARG A 156 -11.43 -7.33 9.79
CA ARG A 156 -11.38 -7.67 11.21
C ARG A 156 -11.34 -9.18 11.42
N ASP A 157 -12.26 -9.93 10.80
CA ASP A 157 -12.45 -11.35 11.05
C ASP A 157 -11.29 -12.22 10.48
N ASN A 158 -10.42 -11.61 9.64
CA ASN A 158 -9.22 -12.23 9.09
C ASN A 158 -7.90 -11.62 9.64
N ASP A 159 -7.96 -10.88 10.74
CA ASP A 159 -6.81 -10.21 11.39
C ASP A 159 -6.03 -9.25 10.47
N LEU A 160 -6.64 -8.79 9.38
CA LEU A 160 -6.02 -7.87 8.43
C LEU A 160 -6.01 -6.43 8.94
N LEU A 161 -6.86 -6.10 9.92
CA LEU A 161 -6.84 -4.80 10.58
C LEU A 161 -5.60 -4.58 11.46
N GLN A 162 -4.96 -5.65 11.97
CA GLN A 162 -3.76 -5.49 12.81
C GLN A 162 -2.62 -4.77 12.08
N SER A 163 -2.45 -5.03 10.78
CA SER A 163 -1.50 -4.30 9.93
C SER A 163 -1.93 -2.86 9.63
N VAL A 164 -3.19 -2.53 9.91
CA VAL A 164 -3.84 -1.23 9.65
C VAL A 164 -4.07 -0.46 10.96
N ASP A 165 -4.38 -1.14 12.06
CA ASP A 165 -4.79 -0.51 13.34
C ASP A 165 -3.67 0.29 14.02
N GLY A 166 -2.42 -0.20 13.98
CA GLY A 166 -1.27 0.55 14.46
C GLY A 166 -1.08 1.87 13.70
N PRO A 167 -0.90 1.79 12.37
CA PRO A 167 -0.84 2.95 11.50
C PRO A 167 -2.08 3.86 11.56
N SER A 168 -3.29 3.30 11.60
CA SER A 168 -4.52 4.10 11.74
C SER A 168 -4.59 4.86 13.07
N ARG A 169 -3.98 4.31 14.12
CA ARG A 169 -3.85 5.01 15.40
C ARG A 169 -2.94 6.22 15.28
N GLN A 170 -1.80 6.11 14.60
CA GLN A 170 -0.91 7.24 14.32
C GLN A 170 -1.62 8.31 13.47
N VAL A 171 -2.34 7.91 12.42
CA VAL A 171 -3.18 8.82 11.63
C VAL A 171 -4.16 9.58 12.51
N ARG A 172 -4.83 8.92 13.47
CA ARG A 172 -5.70 9.58 14.43
C ARG A 172 -4.95 10.52 15.38
N GLU A 173 -3.74 10.18 15.78
CA GLU A 173 -2.92 10.98 16.68
C GLU A 173 -2.60 12.36 16.09
N HIS A 174 -2.33 12.49 14.79
CA HIS A 174 -2.15 13.78 14.12
C HIS A 174 -3.36 14.71 14.33
N TRP A 175 -4.57 14.18 14.12
CA TRP A 175 -5.80 14.94 14.32
C TRP A 175 -5.98 15.37 15.77
N MET A 176 -5.84 14.43 16.69
CA MET A 176 -6.06 14.70 18.13
C MET A 176 -5.06 15.69 18.69
N LYS A 177 -3.80 15.62 18.27
CA LYS A 177 -2.75 16.55 18.65
C LYS A 177 -3.08 17.96 18.17
N ALA A 178 -3.38 18.15 16.88
CA ALA A 178 -3.72 19.44 16.33
C ALA A 178 -4.98 20.06 16.99
N ILE A 179 -6.00 19.24 17.27
CA ILE A 179 -7.21 19.70 17.97
C ILE A 179 -6.87 20.15 19.39
N ALA A 180 -6.11 19.36 20.14
CA ALA A 180 -5.73 19.68 21.52
C ALA A 180 -4.92 20.99 21.57
N GLU A 181 -3.89 21.10 20.75
CA GLU A 181 -3.07 22.32 20.65
C GLU A 181 -3.89 23.56 20.29
N GLY A 182 -4.85 23.45 19.36
CA GLY A 182 -5.71 24.56 18.99
C GLY A 182 -6.70 24.96 20.06
N VAL A 183 -7.19 24.02 20.88
CA VAL A 183 -8.03 24.31 22.05
C VAL A 183 -7.20 25.00 23.13
N ASP A 184 -5.99 24.52 23.40
CA ASP A 184 -5.10 25.10 24.42
C ASP A 184 -4.68 26.54 24.05
N GLN A 185 -4.49 26.82 22.77
CA GLN A 185 -4.18 28.15 22.24
C GLN A 185 -5.42 29.06 22.11
N GLY A 186 -6.62 28.55 22.41
CA GLY A 186 -7.87 29.32 22.27
C GLY A 186 -8.32 29.58 20.84
N ILE A 187 -7.74 28.89 19.85
CA ILE A 187 -8.14 28.95 18.44
C ILE A 187 -9.43 28.16 18.23
N PHE A 188 -9.54 26.98 18.84
CA PHE A 188 -10.72 26.13 18.74
C PHE A 188 -11.55 26.17 20.03
N ARG A 189 -12.84 26.04 19.83
CA ARG A 189 -13.81 26.05 20.92
C ARG A 189 -13.68 24.80 21.80
N LYS A 190 -13.72 25.01 23.11
CA LYS A 190 -13.56 23.95 24.12
C LYS A 190 -14.86 23.20 24.47
N ASP A 191 -16.01 23.74 24.07
CA ASP A 191 -17.32 23.12 24.33
C ASP A 191 -17.69 22.00 23.34
N VAL A 192 -16.88 21.81 22.28
CA VAL A 192 -16.96 20.67 21.38
C VAL A 192 -15.88 19.67 21.74
N ALA A 193 -16.27 18.48 22.19
CA ALA A 193 -15.32 17.44 22.52
C ALA A 193 -14.43 17.08 21.31
N PRO A 194 -13.09 17.01 21.48
CA PRO A 194 -12.15 16.72 20.38
C PRO A 194 -12.52 15.46 19.57
N GLU A 195 -12.96 14.40 20.24
CA GLU A 195 -13.37 13.16 19.59
C GLU A 195 -14.62 13.33 18.71
N ILE A 196 -15.56 14.19 19.12
CA ILE A 196 -16.77 14.47 18.32
C ILE A 196 -16.39 15.20 17.03
N PHE A 197 -15.55 16.23 17.15
CA PHE A 197 -15.07 16.97 15.98
C PHE A 197 -14.31 16.03 15.02
N TYR A 198 -13.32 15.28 15.53
CA TYR A 198 -12.54 14.34 14.74
C TYR A 198 -13.43 13.34 13.99
N ARG A 199 -14.36 12.68 14.70
CA ARG A 199 -15.26 11.70 14.06
C ARG A 199 -16.16 12.33 13.02
N SER A 200 -16.71 13.50 13.30
CA SER A 200 -17.58 14.21 12.35
C SER A 200 -16.85 14.55 11.05
N VAL A 201 -15.62 15.08 11.16
CA VAL A 201 -14.79 15.37 9.98
C VAL A 201 -14.43 14.10 9.25
N ARG A 202 -13.82 13.14 9.96
CA ARG A 202 -13.37 11.88 9.38
C ARG A 202 -14.51 11.16 8.64
N ASP A 203 -15.62 10.92 9.30
CA ASP A 203 -16.71 10.12 8.73
C ASP A 203 -17.34 10.86 7.53
N THR A 204 -17.42 12.19 7.58
CA THR A 204 -17.88 12.99 6.44
C THR A 204 -16.91 12.87 5.26
N LEU A 205 -15.59 13.08 5.46
CA LEU A 205 -14.62 12.98 4.38
C LEU A 205 -14.64 11.60 3.72
N TRP A 206 -14.67 10.54 4.51
CA TRP A 206 -14.73 9.18 3.98
C TRP A 206 -16.03 8.87 3.23
N SER A 207 -17.16 9.46 3.63
CA SER A 207 -18.44 9.26 2.95
C SER A 207 -18.53 9.96 1.59
N THR A 208 -17.65 10.91 1.30
CA THR A 208 -17.68 11.71 0.06
C THR A 208 -17.56 10.91 -1.22
N THR A 209 -17.00 9.71 -1.17
CA THR A 209 -16.95 8.76 -2.29
C THR A 209 -18.34 8.39 -2.84
N HIS A 210 -19.38 8.50 -2.00
CA HIS A 210 -20.76 8.14 -2.34
C HIS A 210 -21.67 9.37 -2.55
N TRP A 211 -21.09 10.59 -2.45
CA TRP A 211 -21.90 11.79 -2.59
C TRP A 211 -22.28 12.04 -4.05
N PRO A 212 -23.56 12.30 -4.34
CA PRO A 212 -23.97 12.73 -5.65
C PRO A 212 -23.25 14.06 -6.00
N ASP A 213 -22.92 14.21 -7.27
CA ASP A 213 -22.29 15.44 -7.78
C ASP A 213 -20.89 15.77 -7.23
N ARG A 214 -20.23 14.85 -6.48
CA ARG A 214 -18.85 15.04 -6.01
C ARG A 214 -17.90 15.41 -7.16
N GLN A 215 -18.11 14.82 -8.33
CA GLN A 215 -17.29 15.03 -9.53
C GLN A 215 -17.44 16.43 -10.16
N LYS A 216 -18.41 17.25 -9.71
CA LYS A 216 -18.54 18.65 -10.16
C LYS A 216 -17.44 19.56 -9.62
N TYR A 217 -16.70 19.10 -8.61
CA TYR A 217 -15.63 19.83 -7.96
C TYR A 217 -14.31 19.11 -8.15
N THR A 218 -13.25 19.85 -8.38
CA THR A 218 -11.88 19.34 -8.19
C THR A 218 -11.67 18.98 -6.72
N THR A 219 -10.68 18.16 -6.44
CA THR A 219 -10.37 17.77 -5.05
C THR A 219 -9.96 19.01 -4.22
N GLU A 220 -9.26 19.96 -4.81
CA GLU A 220 -8.86 21.20 -4.16
C GLU A 220 -10.06 22.09 -3.80
N GLU A 221 -10.95 22.35 -4.77
CA GLU A 221 -12.18 23.12 -4.52
C GLU A 221 -13.04 22.47 -3.45
N PHE A 222 -13.16 21.15 -3.49
CA PHE A 222 -13.94 20.41 -2.52
C PHE A 222 -13.29 20.41 -1.13
N ALA A 223 -11.96 20.32 -1.06
CA ALA A 223 -11.22 20.44 0.20
C ALA A 223 -11.46 21.82 0.84
N ASP A 224 -11.40 22.89 0.07
CA ASP A 224 -11.64 24.24 0.57
C ASP A 224 -13.08 24.43 1.10
N LEU A 225 -14.07 23.82 0.44
CA LEU A 225 -15.45 23.78 0.94
C LEU A 225 -15.55 23.03 2.27
N MET A 226 -14.94 21.84 2.38
CA MET A 226 -14.95 21.05 3.62
C MET A 226 -14.20 21.76 4.76
N ILE A 227 -13.06 22.36 4.46
CA ILE A 227 -12.29 23.17 5.41
C ILE A 227 -13.14 24.32 5.93
N THR A 228 -13.78 25.06 5.04
CA THR A 228 -14.65 26.17 5.41
C THR A 228 -15.80 25.71 6.27
N LEU A 229 -16.50 24.63 5.88
CA LEU A 229 -17.63 24.08 6.60
C LEU A 229 -17.26 23.68 8.04
N PHE A 230 -16.18 22.90 8.20
CA PHE A 230 -15.81 22.37 9.51
C PHE A 230 -15.12 23.42 10.40
N LEU A 231 -14.15 24.16 9.87
CA LEU A 231 -13.38 25.08 10.72
C LEU A 231 -14.19 26.33 11.09
N SER A 232 -15.09 26.82 10.24
CA SER A 232 -15.94 27.96 10.60
C SER A 232 -16.87 27.66 11.79
N GLY A 233 -17.29 26.39 11.95
CA GLY A 233 -18.09 25.97 13.11
C GLY A 233 -17.27 25.62 14.36
N PHE A 234 -15.94 25.46 14.24
CA PHE A 234 -15.06 24.99 15.31
C PHE A 234 -14.16 26.09 15.87
N ARG A 235 -13.95 27.16 15.16
CA ARG A 235 -13.21 28.33 15.67
C ARG A 235 -13.94 29.02 16.80
N VAL A 236 -13.17 29.64 17.69
CA VAL A 236 -13.70 30.67 18.59
C VAL A 236 -13.99 31.94 17.79
N VAL A 237 -15.16 32.51 17.95
CA VAL A 237 -15.61 33.77 17.33
C VAL A 237 -15.12 34.96 18.15
#